data_c5c244c74bac48ec624bdfabaf73fe87
#
_entry.id   c5c244c74bac48ec624bdfabaf73fe87
#
_cell.length_a   1.000
_cell.length_b   1.000
_cell.length_c   1.000
_cell.angle_alpha   90.00
_cell.angle_beta   90.00
_cell.angle_gamma   90.00
#
_symmetry.space_group_name_H-M   'P 1'
#
loop_
_entity.id
_entity.type
_entity.pdbx_description
1 polymer ?
#
loop_
_entity_poly.entity_id
_entity_poly.type
_entity_poly.pdbx_seq_one_letter_code
_entity_poly.pdbx_strand_id
1 'polypeptide(L)'
;MLDYRQFQLAFRKLRQFSTKLDIPKTELDIDGTIDKTCNNGGYLQIVMDKPRKNAVKLLLLMDSGGTMIPFSSLLNELFQAVHKSNHYKDVKTYYFHNCIYSKLYKTPECENGDWIDTEWMFRNLDSDYKVIVVGDAAMAPEELYSASGNY
;
A
#
# COMPACT_ATOMS: atom_id res chain seq x y z
N MET A 1 2.34 10.78 17.70
CA MET A 1 2.76 9.40 17.43
C MET A 1 1.73 8.80 16.48
N LEU A 2 2.15 8.22 15.37
CA LEU A 2 1.25 7.53 14.44
C LEU A 2 0.72 6.28 15.12
N ASP A 3 -0.60 6.05 15.04
CA ASP A 3 -1.24 4.87 15.61
C ASP A 3 -1.95 4.03 14.52
N TYR A 4 -2.36 2.84 14.89
CA TYR A 4 -3.11 1.92 14.04
C TYR A 4 -4.31 2.55 13.32
N ARG A 5 -5.04 3.47 13.99
CA ARG A 5 -6.23 4.12 13.40
C ARG A 5 -5.85 5.09 12.29
N GLN A 6 -4.72 5.77 12.43
CA GLN A 6 -4.21 6.69 11.40
C GLN A 6 -3.78 5.92 10.16
N PHE A 7 -3.13 4.76 10.32
CA PHE A 7 -2.82 3.87 9.21
C PHE A 7 -4.09 3.35 8.52
N GLN A 8 -5.10 2.93 9.27
CA GLN A 8 -6.37 2.51 8.68
C GLN A 8 -7.04 3.62 7.86
N LEU A 9 -7.00 4.88 8.35
CA LEU A 9 -7.52 6.02 7.61
C LEU A 9 -6.75 6.28 6.32
N ALA A 10 -5.42 6.21 6.36
CA ALA A 10 -4.57 6.36 5.18
C ALA A 10 -4.89 5.28 4.14
N PHE A 11 -4.97 4.02 4.56
CA PHE A 11 -5.31 2.90 3.68
C PHE A 11 -6.74 2.98 3.12
N ARG A 12 -7.69 3.49 3.90
CA ARG A 12 -9.04 3.75 3.41
C ARG A 12 -9.04 4.79 2.28
N LYS A 13 -8.20 5.83 2.37
CA LYS A 13 -8.03 6.83 1.30
C LYS A 13 -7.41 6.24 0.04
N LEU A 14 -6.48 5.29 0.15
CA LEU A 14 -5.93 4.59 -1.02
C LEU A 14 -6.99 3.83 -1.82
N ARG A 15 -8.10 3.44 -1.21
CA ARG A 15 -9.25 2.85 -1.91
C ARG A 15 -9.86 3.79 -2.95
N GLN A 16 -9.71 5.10 -2.80
CA GLN A 16 -10.21 6.08 -3.78
C GLN A 16 -9.53 5.94 -5.16
N PHE A 17 -8.34 5.32 -5.20
CA PHE A 17 -7.63 5.00 -6.44
C PHE A 17 -8.10 3.69 -7.11
N SER A 18 -9.12 3.03 -6.55
CA SER A 18 -9.71 1.85 -7.20
C SER A 18 -10.45 2.27 -8.47
N THR A 19 -10.20 1.55 -9.57
CA THR A 19 -10.85 1.78 -10.84
C THR A 19 -12.32 1.36 -10.77
N LYS A 20 -13.25 2.19 -11.26
CA LYS A 20 -14.65 1.80 -11.44
C LYS A 20 -14.73 0.72 -12.52
N LEU A 21 -15.50 -0.34 -12.26
CA LEU A 21 -15.73 -1.40 -13.24
C LEU A 21 -16.59 -0.87 -14.39
N ASP A 22 -16.30 -1.33 -15.61
CA ASP A 22 -17.14 -1.04 -16.78
C ASP A 22 -18.30 -2.05 -16.89
N ILE A 23 -19.14 -2.05 -15.86
CA ILE A 23 -20.34 -2.88 -15.72
C ILE A 23 -21.55 -2.00 -15.39
N PRO A 24 -22.78 -2.51 -15.47
CA PRO A 24 -23.98 -1.76 -15.12
C PRO A 24 -23.91 -1.14 -13.73
N LYS A 25 -24.58 -0.02 -13.57
CA LYS A 25 -24.70 0.70 -12.30
C LYS A 25 -25.61 -0.09 -11.36
N THR A 26 -25.01 -0.77 -10.38
CA THR A 26 -25.72 -1.67 -9.45
C THR A 26 -25.51 -1.33 -7.99
N GLU A 27 -24.61 -0.40 -7.67
CA GLU A 27 -24.39 0.07 -6.29
C GLU A 27 -25.11 1.40 -6.04
N LEU A 28 -25.64 1.57 -4.86
CA LEU A 28 -26.24 2.83 -4.42
C LEU A 28 -25.13 3.88 -4.22
N ASP A 29 -25.23 4.99 -4.95
CA ASP A 29 -24.42 6.18 -4.70
C ASP A 29 -25.13 7.02 -3.62
N ILE A 30 -24.66 6.91 -2.38
CA ILE A 30 -25.26 7.60 -1.23
C ILE A 30 -25.13 9.10 -1.38
N ASP A 31 -23.93 9.60 -1.71
CA ASP A 31 -23.65 11.03 -1.81
C ASP A 31 -24.46 11.67 -2.96
N GLY A 32 -24.44 11.03 -4.13
CA GLY A 32 -25.24 11.47 -5.27
C GLY A 32 -26.75 11.37 -5.03
N THR A 33 -27.21 10.42 -4.22
CA THR A 33 -28.62 10.29 -3.83
C THR A 33 -29.02 11.42 -2.89
N ILE A 34 -28.19 11.77 -1.90
CA ILE A 34 -28.40 12.88 -0.99
C ILE A 34 -28.48 14.19 -1.78
N ASP A 35 -27.47 14.47 -2.60
CA ASP A 35 -27.39 15.70 -3.38
C ASP A 35 -28.61 15.88 -4.29
N LYS A 36 -28.99 14.84 -5.03
CA LYS A 36 -30.17 14.90 -5.90
C LYS A 36 -31.48 15.04 -5.13
N THR A 37 -31.61 14.37 -4.01
CA THR A 37 -32.81 14.47 -3.15
C THR A 37 -32.94 15.89 -2.58
N CYS A 38 -31.84 16.48 -2.09
CA CYS A 38 -31.83 17.86 -1.60
C CYS A 38 -32.19 18.86 -2.71
N ASN A 39 -31.60 18.72 -3.89
CA ASN A 39 -31.87 19.58 -5.03
C ASN A 39 -33.28 19.42 -5.63
N ASN A 40 -33.97 18.32 -5.33
CA ASN A 40 -35.32 18.02 -5.80
C ASN A 40 -36.38 18.27 -4.72
N GLY A 41 -36.18 19.29 -3.89
CA GLY A 41 -37.15 19.68 -2.87
C GLY A 41 -37.43 18.63 -1.79
N GLY A 42 -36.50 17.70 -1.55
CA GLY A 42 -36.61 16.62 -0.58
C GLY A 42 -37.30 15.34 -1.10
N TYR A 43 -37.75 15.31 -2.34
CA TYR A 43 -38.27 14.08 -2.95
C TYR A 43 -37.13 13.13 -3.26
N LEU A 44 -37.19 11.92 -2.69
CA LEU A 44 -36.15 10.90 -2.80
C LEU A 44 -35.82 10.60 -4.26
N GLN A 45 -34.56 10.80 -4.62
CA GLN A 45 -34.03 10.49 -5.94
C GLN A 45 -32.81 9.55 -5.82
N ILE A 46 -33.05 8.25 -6.01
CA ILE A 46 -32.02 7.24 -5.91
C ILE A 46 -31.03 7.37 -7.09
N VAL A 47 -29.75 7.47 -6.78
CA VAL A 47 -28.67 7.45 -7.76
C VAL A 47 -27.91 6.14 -7.63
N MET A 48 -27.74 5.46 -8.76
CA MET A 48 -26.95 4.23 -8.84
C MET A 48 -25.62 4.54 -9.50
N ASP A 49 -24.55 3.94 -8.99
CA ASP A 49 -23.21 4.01 -9.56
C ASP A 49 -22.68 2.62 -9.94
N LYS A 50 -21.62 2.60 -10.72
CA LYS A 50 -20.90 1.37 -11.06
C LYS A 50 -20.20 0.85 -9.79
N PRO A 51 -20.26 -0.45 -9.50
CA PRO A 51 -19.54 -1.01 -8.38
C PRO A 51 -18.04 -0.76 -8.54
N ARG A 52 -17.39 -0.40 -7.45
CA ARG A 52 -15.94 -0.23 -7.41
C ARG A 52 -15.31 -1.61 -7.23
N LYS A 53 -14.49 -2.01 -8.19
CA LYS A 53 -13.63 -3.17 -7.99
C LYS A 53 -12.64 -2.85 -6.87
N ASN A 54 -12.61 -3.65 -5.82
CA ASN A 54 -11.46 -3.67 -4.90
C ASN A 54 -10.26 -4.24 -5.67
N ALA A 55 -9.67 -3.43 -6.53
CA ALA A 55 -8.60 -3.84 -7.43
C ALA A 55 -7.24 -3.35 -6.95
N VAL A 56 -7.22 -2.52 -5.92
CA VAL A 56 -5.96 -1.98 -5.39
C VAL A 56 -5.15 -3.12 -4.81
N LYS A 57 -4.00 -3.35 -5.39
CA LYS A 57 -2.97 -4.23 -4.87
C LYS A 57 -1.91 -3.39 -4.17
N LEU A 58 -1.33 -3.91 -3.12
CA LEU A 58 -0.36 -3.19 -2.31
C LEU A 58 0.98 -3.91 -2.31
N LEU A 59 2.04 -3.18 -2.58
CA LEU A 59 3.41 -3.60 -2.37
C LEU A 59 4.00 -2.76 -1.24
N LEU A 60 4.37 -3.42 -0.15
CA LEU A 60 5.10 -2.83 0.97
C LEU A 60 6.58 -3.18 0.85
N LEU A 61 7.42 -2.17 0.80
CA LEU A 61 8.88 -2.30 0.88
C LEU A 61 9.32 -1.71 2.22
N MET A 62 9.87 -2.55 3.08
CA MET A 62 10.18 -2.20 4.46
C MET A 62 11.68 -2.25 4.70
N ASP A 63 12.22 -1.16 5.22
CA ASP A 63 13.60 -1.12 5.68
C ASP A 63 13.76 -1.93 6.95
N SER A 64 14.76 -2.81 6.98
CA SER A 64 15.14 -3.63 8.12
C SER A 64 16.52 -3.28 8.68
N GLY A 65 17.09 -2.14 8.29
CA GLY A 65 18.34 -1.64 8.83
C GLY A 65 18.32 -1.49 10.36
N GLY A 66 19.48 -1.59 11.00
CA GLY A 66 19.59 -1.54 12.47
C GLY A 66 19.02 -0.26 13.09
N THR A 67 19.03 0.85 12.36
CA THR A 67 18.42 2.13 12.75
C THR A 67 16.90 2.07 12.83
N MET A 68 16.25 1.09 12.17
CA MET A 68 14.81 0.86 12.20
C MET A 68 14.32 0.10 13.46
N ILE A 69 15.22 -0.46 14.28
CA ILE A 69 14.85 -1.20 15.50
C ILE A 69 13.92 -0.40 16.43
N PRO A 70 14.16 0.90 16.71
CA PRO A 70 13.25 1.70 17.54
C PRO A 70 11.83 1.85 16.99
N PHE A 71 11.65 1.64 15.68
CA PHE A 71 10.38 1.78 14.98
C PHE A 71 9.66 0.45 14.75
N SER A 72 10.21 -0.67 15.24
CA SER A 72 9.67 -2.02 15.03
C SER A 72 8.21 -2.16 15.48
N SER A 73 7.83 -1.52 16.60
CA SER A 73 6.44 -1.51 17.06
C SER A 73 5.51 -0.81 16.07
N LEU A 74 5.92 0.35 15.55
CA LEU A 74 5.17 1.11 14.56
C LEU A 74 5.01 0.33 13.24
N LEU A 75 6.07 -0.34 12.81
CA LEU A 75 6.04 -1.20 11.62
C LEU A 75 5.07 -2.37 11.80
N ASN A 76 5.04 -2.95 12.99
CA ASN A 76 4.13 -4.04 13.31
C ASN A 76 2.66 -3.56 13.30
N GLU A 77 2.38 -2.38 13.82
CA GLU A 77 1.04 -1.76 13.74
C GLU A 77 0.63 -1.48 12.29
N LEU A 78 1.54 -0.97 11.47
CA LEU A 78 1.32 -0.76 10.04
C LEU A 78 0.97 -2.08 9.34
N PHE A 79 1.77 -3.11 9.57
CA PHE A 79 1.59 -4.43 8.99
C PHE A 79 0.24 -5.04 9.38
N GLN A 80 -0.13 -4.97 10.67
CA GLN A 80 -1.43 -5.43 11.13
C GLN A 80 -2.58 -4.64 10.54
N ALA A 81 -2.43 -3.31 10.37
CA ALA A 81 -3.45 -2.47 9.75
C ALA A 81 -3.70 -2.88 8.30
N VAL A 82 -2.65 -3.19 7.55
CA VAL A 82 -2.74 -3.65 6.17
C VAL A 82 -3.41 -5.02 6.10
N HIS A 83 -2.97 -5.98 6.88
CA HIS A 83 -3.50 -7.35 6.85
C HIS A 83 -4.94 -7.47 7.35
N LYS A 84 -5.34 -6.64 8.32
CA LYS A 84 -6.73 -6.59 8.80
C LYS A 84 -7.66 -5.80 7.89
N SER A 85 -7.11 -5.00 6.97
CA SER A 85 -7.92 -4.29 6.00
C SER A 85 -8.29 -5.25 4.86
N ASN A 86 -9.53 -5.75 4.84
CA ASN A 86 -10.09 -6.54 3.73
C ASN A 86 -10.26 -5.73 2.42
N HIS A 87 -9.48 -4.66 2.25
CA HIS A 87 -9.68 -3.67 1.18
C HIS A 87 -8.72 -3.84 0.01
N TYR A 88 -7.74 -4.73 0.12
CA TYR A 88 -6.77 -4.98 -0.92
C TYR A 88 -7.00 -6.33 -1.60
N LYS A 89 -6.87 -6.35 -2.92
CA LYS A 89 -6.96 -7.59 -3.69
C LYS A 89 -5.76 -8.49 -3.47
N ASP A 90 -4.60 -7.88 -3.29
CA ASP A 90 -3.34 -8.55 -3.01
C ASP A 90 -2.43 -7.64 -2.18
N VAL A 91 -1.66 -8.23 -1.29
CA VAL A 91 -0.65 -7.53 -0.48
C VAL A 91 0.64 -8.31 -0.53
N LYS A 92 1.67 -7.68 -1.06
CA LYS A 92 3.04 -8.22 -1.07
C LYS A 92 3.91 -7.39 -0.15
N THR A 93 4.72 -8.04 0.66
CA THR A 93 5.67 -7.38 1.55
C THR A 93 7.06 -7.91 1.26
N TYR A 94 8.01 -7.00 1.10
CA TYR A 94 9.43 -7.32 0.97
C TYR A 94 10.24 -6.38 1.85
N TYR A 95 11.45 -6.82 2.16
CA TYR A 95 12.38 -6.11 3.02
C TYR A 95 13.64 -5.75 2.24
N PHE A 96 14.25 -4.64 2.65
CA PHE A 96 15.55 -4.21 2.15
C PHE A 96 16.37 -3.69 3.32
N HIS A 97 17.66 -3.52 3.15
CA HIS A 97 18.55 -3.00 4.18
C HIS A 97 19.09 -1.64 3.75
N ASN A 98 18.69 -0.58 4.46
CA ASN A 98 19.04 0.82 4.25
C ASN A 98 18.68 1.36 2.85
N CYS A 99 19.05 0.67 1.78
CA CYS A 99 18.80 1.07 0.39
C CYS A 99 18.23 -0.08 -0.45
N ILE A 100 17.40 0.25 -1.43
CA ILE A 100 16.84 -0.74 -2.37
C ILE A 100 17.87 -0.97 -3.47
N TYR A 101 18.51 -2.14 -3.43
CA TYR A 101 19.48 -2.59 -4.43
C TYR A 101 18.88 -3.63 -5.38
N SER A 102 19.71 -4.51 -5.90
CA SER A 102 19.30 -5.58 -6.83
C SER A 102 18.41 -6.67 -6.20
N LYS A 103 18.35 -6.76 -4.88
CA LYS A 103 17.63 -7.81 -4.15
C LYS A 103 16.62 -7.22 -3.16
N LEU A 104 15.44 -7.84 -3.12
CA LEU A 104 14.43 -7.63 -2.09
C LEU A 104 14.20 -8.95 -1.37
N TYR A 105 14.17 -8.91 -0.05
CA TYR A 105 14.08 -10.09 0.80
C TYR A 105 12.64 -10.34 1.25
N LYS A 106 12.28 -11.59 1.48
CA LYS A 106 10.95 -11.95 1.98
C LYS A 106 10.87 -11.90 3.51
N THR A 107 12.02 -11.90 4.17
CA THR A 107 12.12 -11.82 5.64
C THR A 107 12.91 -10.60 6.07
N PRO A 108 12.63 -10.04 7.27
CA PRO A 108 13.29 -8.84 7.76
C PRO A 108 14.78 -9.03 8.08
N GLU A 109 15.23 -10.27 8.27
CA GLU A 109 16.63 -10.60 8.53
C GLU A 109 17.52 -10.36 7.32
N CYS A 110 16.93 -10.24 6.13
CA CYS A 110 17.62 -10.04 4.84
C CYS A 110 18.71 -11.09 4.59
N GLU A 111 18.46 -12.34 5.03
CA GLU A 111 19.42 -13.45 4.90
C GLU A 111 19.45 -14.05 3.49
N ASN A 112 20.59 -14.69 3.18
CA ASN A 112 20.81 -15.33 1.89
C ASN A 112 19.88 -16.55 1.70
N GLY A 113 19.07 -16.51 0.64
CA GLY A 113 18.25 -17.66 0.20
C GLY A 113 16.81 -17.31 -0.14
N ASP A 114 16.22 -16.30 0.48
CA ASP A 114 14.81 -15.96 0.27
C ASP A 114 14.64 -14.51 -0.22
N TRP A 115 15.14 -14.25 -1.41
CA TRP A 115 15.09 -12.96 -2.07
C TRP A 115 14.51 -13.05 -3.49
N ILE A 116 14.12 -11.90 -4.02
CA ILE A 116 13.69 -11.73 -5.39
C ILE A 116 14.51 -10.60 -6.03
N ASP A 117 14.79 -10.73 -7.32
CA ASP A 117 15.44 -9.67 -8.07
C ASP A 117 14.51 -8.45 -8.17
N THR A 118 15.03 -7.29 -7.78
CA THR A 118 14.27 -6.04 -7.69
C THR A 118 13.75 -5.60 -9.06
N GLU A 119 14.58 -5.66 -10.09
CA GLU A 119 14.20 -5.24 -11.44
C GLU A 119 13.15 -6.19 -12.03
N TRP A 120 13.36 -7.49 -11.83
CA TRP A 120 12.38 -8.49 -12.24
C TRP A 120 11.02 -8.27 -11.56
N MET A 121 11.04 -7.98 -10.26
CA MET A 121 9.82 -7.74 -9.50
C MET A 121 9.07 -6.53 -10.04
N PHE A 122 9.75 -5.37 -10.24
CA PHE A 122 9.10 -4.16 -10.75
C PHE A 122 8.60 -4.31 -12.20
N ARG A 123 9.30 -5.06 -13.04
CA ARG A 123 8.84 -5.34 -14.42
C ARG A 123 7.60 -6.24 -14.47
N ASN A 124 7.41 -7.07 -13.45
CA ASN A 124 6.26 -8.01 -13.37
C ASN A 124 5.12 -7.51 -12.48
N LEU A 125 5.21 -6.30 -11.95
CA LEU A 125 4.08 -5.64 -11.28
C LEU A 125 3.12 -5.08 -12.32
N ASP A 126 1.83 -5.37 -12.13
CA ASP A 126 0.81 -4.70 -12.92
C ASP A 126 0.53 -3.27 -12.37
N SER A 127 -0.14 -2.45 -13.17
CA SER A 127 -0.44 -1.05 -12.85
C SER A 127 -1.37 -0.86 -11.65
N ASP A 128 -2.01 -1.91 -11.17
CA ASP A 128 -2.93 -1.87 -10.03
C ASP A 128 -2.19 -1.83 -8.70
N TYR A 129 -0.88 -2.17 -8.67
CA TYR A 129 -0.08 -2.08 -7.46
C TYR A 129 0.21 -0.64 -7.06
N LYS A 130 -0.04 -0.33 -5.79
CA LYS A 130 0.44 0.88 -5.12
C LYS A 130 1.64 0.49 -4.26
N VAL A 131 2.75 1.16 -4.47
CA VAL A 131 4.01 0.88 -3.74
C VAL A 131 4.10 1.83 -2.56
N ILE A 132 4.34 1.28 -1.38
CA ILE A 132 4.64 2.04 -0.16
C ILE A 132 6.03 1.61 0.30
N VAL A 133 6.93 2.57 0.40
CA VAL A 133 8.26 2.38 0.96
C VAL A 133 8.25 2.94 2.37
N VAL A 134 8.73 2.16 3.33
CA VAL A 134 8.82 2.54 4.74
C VAL A 134 10.26 2.36 5.19
N GLY A 135 10.86 3.43 5.63
CA GLY A 135 12.24 3.47 6.13
C GLY A 135 12.54 4.83 6.75
N ASP A 136 13.66 4.94 7.43
CA ASP A 136 14.12 6.19 8.05
C ASP A 136 15.08 7.00 7.16
N ALA A 137 15.44 6.46 6.00
CA ALA A 137 16.42 7.02 5.08
C ALA A 137 17.81 7.27 5.72
N ALA A 138 18.12 6.57 6.80
CA ALA A 138 19.40 6.64 7.48
C ALA A 138 20.41 5.69 6.80
N MET A 139 21.06 6.17 5.76
CA MET A 139 22.09 5.43 5.04
C MET A 139 23.38 6.23 4.96
N ALA A 140 24.51 5.54 4.95
CA ALA A 140 25.80 6.18 4.71
C ALA A 140 25.92 6.62 3.25
N PRO A 141 26.64 7.74 2.95
CA PRO A 141 26.85 8.18 1.56
C PRO A 141 27.46 7.09 0.67
N GLU A 142 28.31 6.25 1.24
CA GLU A 142 28.98 5.14 0.57
C GLU A 142 27.97 4.07 0.13
N GLU A 143 26.93 3.80 0.93
CA GLU A 143 25.85 2.88 0.60
C GLU A 143 25.04 3.37 -0.61
N LEU A 144 24.81 4.67 -0.71
CA LEU A 144 24.07 5.26 -1.83
C LEU A 144 24.82 5.12 -3.16
N TYR A 145 26.15 5.14 -3.15
CA TYR A 145 26.98 5.02 -4.35
C TYR A 145 27.38 3.58 -4.67
N SER A 146 27.08 2.64 -3.77
CA SER A 146 27.38 1.21 -3.99
C SER A 146 26.36 0.59 -4.92
N ALA A 147 26.81 -0.01 -6.02
CA ALA A 147 25.94 -0.70 -6.96
C ALA A 147 25.33 -2.00 -6.39
N SER A 148 25.84 -2.54 -5.30
CA SER A 148 25.45 -3.84 -4.72
C SER A 148 25.19 -3.84 -3.21
N GLY A 149 25.45 -2.74 -2.52
CA GLY A 149 25.25 -2.66 -1.07
C GLY A 149 26.17 -3.55 -0.23
N ASN A 150 27.19 -4.15 -0.82
CA ASN A 150 28.16 -4.94 -0.11
C ASN A 150 29.28 -4.04 0.43
N TYR A 151 29.26 -3.85 1.75
CA TYR A 151 30.42 -3.51 2.56
C TYR A 151 30.71 -4.64 3.53
#